data_853808126effb92ad32cc0dff6569d04
#
_entry.id   853808126effb92ad32cc0dff6569d04
#
_cell.length_a   1.000
_cell.length_b   1.000
_cell.length_c   1.000
_cell.angle_alpha   90.00
_cell.angle_beta   90.00
_cell.angle_gamma   90.00
#
_symmetry.space_group_name_H-M   'P 1'
#
loop_
_entity.id
_entity.type
_entity.pdbx_description
1 polymer ?
#
loop_
_entity_poly.entity_id
_entity_poly.type
_entity_poly.pdbx_seq_one_letter_code
_entity_poly.pdbx_strand_id
1 'polypeptide(L)'
;MKKFLVLSGALAGILLFSGCGSKGWKTIDGVIVFDTPAREPGQESVLGLRTAPMETVRVGFVGLGMRGPGAVERFTHLDGVEIKALCDLYPERVDSAQAILARRGFPEAAAYSGEEGWKQLCERGDIDLVYIVTPWQKHVPMAVYA
;
A
#
# COMPACT_ATOMS: atom_id res chain seq x y z
N MET A 1 12.82 44.00 -71.28
CA MET A 1 13.33 44.18 -69.89
C MET A 1 12.37 43.44 -68.95
N LYS A 2 12.75 42.23 -68.53
CA LYS A 2 11.94 41.39 -67.61
C LYS A 2 12.44 41.62 -66.18
N LYS A 3 11.59 42.15 -65.30
CA LYS A 3 11.90 42.27 -63.88
C LYS A 3 11.65 40.96 -63.18
N PHE A 4 12.68 40.36 -62.57
CA PHE A 4 12.55 39.20 -61.69
C PHE A 4 12.19 39.67 -60.30
N LEU A 5 11.06 39.22 -59.81
CA LEU A 5 10.62 39.43 -58.41
C LEU A 5 11.15 38.28 -57.60
N VAL A 6 12.07 38.54 -56.68
CA VAL A 6 12.58 37.56 -55.72
C VAL A 6 11.66 37.60 -54.52
N LEU A 7 10.91 36.49 -54.30
CA LEU A 7 10.07 36.29 -53.15
C LEU A 7 10.92 35.63 -52.04
N SER A 8 11.32 36.41 -51.03
CA SER A 8 11.99 35.90 -49.83
C SER A 8 10.93 35.27 -48.92
N GLY A 9 10.86 33.93 -48.93
CA GLY A 9 10.07 33.18 -48.01
C GLY A 9 10.79 33.10 -46.65
N ALA A 10 10.30 33.79 -45.64
CA ALA A 10 10.74 33.60 -44.26
C ALA A 10 10.12 32.31 -43.70
N LEU A 11 10.96 31.29 -43.54
CA LEU A 11 10.58 30.05 -42.90
C LEU A 11 10.59 30.28 -41.38
N ALA A 12 9.41 30.53 -40.78
CA ALA A 12 9.24 30.61 -39.33
C ALA A 12 9.33 29.21 -38.76
N GLY A 13 10.50 28.85 -38.23
CA GLY A 13 10.69 27.60 -37.49
C GLY A 13 9.90 27.64 -36.20
N ILE A 14 8.84 26.84 -36.11
CA ILE A 14 8.12 26.58 -34.86
C ILE A 14 9.00 25.64 -34.04
N LEU A 15 9.73 26.20 -33.07
CA LEU A 15 10.38 25.45 -32.02
C LEU A 15 9.29 24.89 -31.09
N LEU A 16 8.93 23.60 -31.31
CA LEU A 16 8.15 22.84 -30.33
C LEU A 16 9.04 22.63 -29.12
N PHE A 17 8.90 23.48 -28.11
CA PHE A 17 9.40 23.18 -26.78
C PHE A 17 8.61 21.99 -26.27
N SER A 18 9.20 20.79 -26.38
CA SER A 18 8.76 19.62 -25.60
C SER A 18 8.88 20.03 -24.13
N GLY A 19 7.75 20.31 -23.49
CA GLY A 19 7.69 20.61 -22.09
C GLY A 19 8.31 19.44 -21.31
N CYS A 20 9.46 19.68 -20.69
CA CYS A 20 9.99 18.82 -19.64
C CYS A 20 8.89 18.71 -18.59
N GLY A 21 8.32 17.51 -18.40
CA GLY A 21 7.33 17.27 -17.36
C GLY A 21 7.83 17.87 -16.04
N SER A 22 6.99 18.66 -15.37
CA SER A 22 7.33 19.28 -14.09
C SER A 22 7.78 18.16 -13.13
N LYS A 23 9.00 18.28 -12.63
CA LYS A 23 9.44 17.42 -11.54
C LYS A 23 8.44 17.64 -10.41
N GLY A 24 7.77 16.62 -9.92
CA GLY A 24 6.78 16.72 -8.84
C GLY A 24 7.37 17.17 -7.49
N TRP A 25 8.44 18.00 -7.54
CA TRP A 25 9.10 18.58 -6.37
C TRP A 25 9.76 19.91 -6.72
N LYS A 26 9.92 20.76 -5.71
CA LYS A 26 10.62 22.06 -5.78
C LYS A 26 11.50 22.24 -4.54
N THR A 27 12.48 23.12 -4.62
CA THR A 27 13.30 23.48 -3.47
C THR A 27 12.84 24.86 -2.97
N ILE A 28 12.50 24.95 -1.68
CA ILE A 28 12.14 26.19 -1.00
C ILE A 28 13.07 26.32 0.20
N ASP A 29 13.84 27.39 0.28
CA ASP A 29 14.81 27.68 1.36
C ASP A 29 15.75 26.50 1.66
N GLY A 30 16.22 25.82 0.59
CA GLY A 30 17.11 24.65 0.72
C GLY A 30 16.42 23.33 1.07
N VAL A 31 15.09 23.33 1.27
CA VAL A 31 14.30 22.14 1.57
C VAL A 31 13.62 21.63 0.31
N ILE A 32 13.72 20.32 0.04
CA ILE A 32 12.99 19.69 -1.06
C ILE A 32 11.54 19.50 -0.63
N VAL A 33 10.63 20.12 -1.38
CA VAL A 33 9.18 20.03 -1.15
C VAL A 33 8.56 19.32 -2.34
N PHE A 34 7.83 18.24 -2.07
CA PHE A 34 7.05 17.52 -3.07
C PHE A 34 5.68 18.17 -3.22
N ASP A 35 5.18 18.23 -4.45
CA ASP A 35 3.80 18.63 -4.68
C ASP A 35 2.87 17.56 -4.09
N THR A 36 2.08 17.95 -3.10
CA THR A 36 1.07 17.07 -2.53
C THR A 36 -0.12 17.02 -3.48
N PRO A 37 -0.51 15.83 -3.98
CA PRO A 37 -1.70 15.72 -4.82
C PRO A 37 -2.93 16.26 -4.07
N ALA A 38 -3.80 16.95 -4.80
CA ALA A 38 -5.10 17.31 -4.24
C ALA A 38 -5.86 16.03 -3.85
N ARG A 39 -6.57 16.09 -2.74
CA ARG A 39 -7.44 14.96 -2.34
C ARG A 39 -8.62 14.90 -3.28
N GLU A 40 -9.00 13.69 -3.66
CA GLU A 40 -10.25 13.47 -4.39
C GLU A 40 -11.46 13.87 -3.51
N PRO A 41 -12.56 14.32 -4.12
CA PRO A 41 -13.78 14.63 -3.37
C PRO A 41 -14.24 13.42 -2.52
N GLY A 42 -14.54 13.66 -1.26
CA GLY A 42 -14.98 12.63 -0.32
C GLY A 42 -13.85 11.88 0.41
N GLN A 43 -12.58 12.14 0.08
CA GLN A 43 -11.46 11.59 0.86
C GLN A 43 -11.27 12.36 2.17
N GLU A 44 -11.19 11.62 3.27
CA GLU A 44 -10.93 12.17 4.60
C GLU A 44 -9.49 11.91 5.04
N SER A 45 -9.02 12.73 5.99
CA SER A 45 -7.69 12.53 6.59
C SER A 45 -7.77 11.51 7.71
N VAL A 46 -6.96 10.47 7.62
CA VAL A 46 -6.84 9.48 8.69
C VAL A 46 -5.86 9.88 9.81
N LEU A 47 -5.21 11.05 9.71
CA LEU A 47 -4.26 11.51 10.73
C LEU A 47 -4.90 11.70 12.13
N GLY A 48 -6.19 11.95 12.16
CA GLY A 48 -6.99 12.10 13.39
C GLY A 48 -7.73 10.85 13.81
N LEU A 49 -7.60 9.75 13.05
CA LEU A 49 -8.31 8.51 13.36
C LEU A 49 -7.91 8.01 14.75
N ARG A 50 -8.92 7.72 15.57
CA ARG A 50 -8.77 7.19 16.93
C ARG A 50 -9.83 6.12 17.13
N THR A 51 -9.47 5.10 17.90
CA THR A 51 -10.41 4.11 18.43
C THR A 51 -10.38 4.15 19.95
N ALA A 52 -11.46 3.75 20.59
CA ALA A 52 -11.45 3.52 22.03
C ALA A 52 -10.46 2.39 22.39
N PRO A 53 -9.87 2.41 23.58
CA PRO A 53 -9.05 1.28 24.04
C PRO A 53 -9.85 -0.02 23.99
N MET A 54 -9.23 -1.09 23.50
CA MET A 54 -9.79 -2.43 23.43
C MET A 54 -9.00 -3.37 24.34
N GLU A 55 -9.69 -4.25 25.05
CA GLU A 55 -9.03 -5.30 25.86
C GLU A 55 -8.35 -6.34 24.98
N THR A 56 -8.93 -6.62 23.80
CA THR A 56 -8.42 -7.57 22.83
C THR A 56 -8.44 -6.95 21.45
N VAL A 57 -7.31 -7.01 20.75
CA VAL A 57 -7.15 -6.60 19.35
C VAL A 57 -7.12 -7.84 18.47
N ARG A 58 -8.07 -7.96 17.54
CA ARG A 58 -8.21 -9.08 16.62
C ARG A 58 -7.45 -8.76 15.34
N VAL A 59 -6.43 -9.55 15.03
CA VAL A 59 -5.45 -9.25 13.98
C VAL A 59 -5.57 -10.21 12.81
N GLY A 60 -5.55 -9.65 11.61
CA GLY A 60 -5.33 -10.37 10.35
C GLY A 60 -3.96 -10.05 9.76
N PHE A 61 -3.21 -11.06 9.32
CA PHE A 61 -1.91 -10.90 8.67
C PHE A 61 -2.01 -11.10 7.17
N VAL A 62 -1.46 -10.17 6.40
CA VAL A 62 -1.35 -10.24 4.94
C VAL A 62 0.12 -10.18 4.53
N GLY A 63 0.61 -11.29 3.95
CA GLY A 63 2.00 -11.46 3.57
C GLY A 63 2.79 -12.28 4.60
N LEU A 64 3.05 -13.55 4.28
CA LEU A 64 3.72 -14.52 5.14
C LEU A 64 5.03 -15.01 4.53
N GLY A 65 5.68 -14.12 3.76
CA GLY A 65 6.99 -14.39 3.17
C GLY A 65 8.13 -14.24 4.19
N MET A 66 9.19 -13.54 3.81
CA MET A 66 10.43 -13.45 4.60
C MET A 66 10.22 -12.90 6.03
N ARG A 67 9.41 -11.85 6.21
CA ARG A 67 9.19 -11.17 7.50
C ARG A 67 7.90 -11.57 8.21
N GLY A 68 6.92 -12.08 7.46
CA GLY A 68 5.60 -12.42 7.97
C GLY A 68 5.60 -13.44 9.11
N PRO A 69 6.27 -14.60 8.97
CA PRO A 69 6.32 -15.61 10.03
C PRO A 69 6.88 -15.06 11.34
N GLY A 70 7.96 -14.27 11.27
CA GLY A 70 8.53 -13.61 12.46
C GLY A 70 7.62 -12.53 13.06
N ALA A 71 6.74 -11.91 12.27
CA ALA A 71 5.72 -11.01 12.79
C ALA A 71 4.63 -11.79 13.52
N VAL A 72 4.10 -12.85 12.92
CA VAL A 72 3.13 -13.75 13.57
C VAL A 72 3.68 -14.29 14.89
N GLU A 73 4.91 -14.81 14.89
CA GLU A 73 5.58 -15.28 16.11
C GLU A 73 5.63 -14.20 17.21
N ARG A 74 6.04 -12.98 16.88
CA ARG A 74 6.12 -11.89 17.86
C ARG A 74 4.75 -11.54 18.47
N PHE A 75 3.68 -11.56 17.68
CA PHE A 75 2.34 -11.26 18.16
C PHE A 75 1.82 -12.32 19.14
N THR A 76 2.30 -13.56 19.08
CA THR A 76 1.96 -14.58 20.07
C THR A 76 2.55 -14.35 21.47
N HIS A 77 3.41 -13.33 21.62
CA HIS A 77 3.97 -12.92 22.92
C HIS A 77 3.29 -11.68 23.52
N LEU A 78 2.28 -11.15 22.84
CA LEU A 78 1.55 -9.96 23.31
C LEU A 78 0.26 -10.37 24.02
N ASP A 79 0.02 -9.79 25.17
CA ASP A 79 -1.26 -9.91 25.86
C ASP A 79 -2.34 -9.10 25.12
N GLY A 80 -3.58 -9.56 25.16
CA GLY A 80 -4.69 -8.86 24.53
C GLY A 80 -4.68 -8.91 23.01
N VAL A 81 -4.09 -9.94 22.40
CA VAL A 81 -4.08 -10.16 20.95
C VAL A 81 -4.70 -11.51 20.59
N GLU A 82 -5.59 -11.48 19.62
CA GLU A 82 -6.10 -12.67 18.94
C GLU A 82 -5.70 -12.63 17.46
N ILE A 83 -5.13 -13.72 16.94
CA ILE A 83 -4.83 -13.84 15.51
C ILE A 83 -5.99 -14.54 14.83
N LYS A 84 -6.80 -13.79 14.09
CA LYS A 84 -8.06 -14.27 13.49
C LYS A 84 -7.90 -14.78 12.08
N ALA A 85 -6.94 -14.24 11.31
CA ALA A 85 -6.78 -14.60 9.91
C ALA A 85 -5.32 -14.48 9.44
N LEU A 86 -4.93 -15.38 8.54
CA LEU A 86 -3.64 -15.45 7.88
C LEU A 86 -3.85 -15.47 6.37
N CYS A 87 -3.10 -14.65 5.63
CA CYS A 87 -3.19 -14.57 4.18
C CYS A 87 -1.82 -14.44 3.52
N ASP A 88 -1.57 -15.24 2.49
CA ASP A 88 -0.45 -15.05 1.55
C ASP A 88 -0.89 -15.45 0.14
N LEU A 89 -0.12 -15.06 -0.87
CA LEU A 89 -0.34 -15.53 -2.25
C LEU A 89 -0.23 -17.06 -2.34
N TYR A 90 0.66 -17.65 -1.52
CA TYR A 90 1.00 -19.06 -1.52
C TYR A 90 0.43 -19.78 -0.29
N PRO A 91 -0.43 -20.82 -0.46
CA PRO A 91 -1.06 -21.52 0.65
C PRO A 91 -0.05 -22.18 1.61
N GLU A 92 1.07 -22.69 1.13
CA GLU A 92 2.10 -23.31 1.96
C GLU A 92 2.73 -22.36 2.97
N ARG A 93 2.68 -21.05 2.72
CA ARG A 93 3.11 -20.04 3.69
C ARG A 93 2.08 -19.80 4.77
N VAL A 94 0.81 -19.90 4.41
CA VAL A 94 -0.29 -19.85 5.39
C VAL A 94 -0.19 -21.05 6.32
N ASP A 95 0.01 -22.26 5.79
CA ASP A 95 0.21 -23.50 6.58
C ASP A 95 1.40 -23.37 7.53
N SER A 96 2.51 -22.80 7.05
CA SER A 96 3.70 -22.55 7.88
C SER A 96 3.41 -21.60 9.03
N ALA A 97 2.60 -20.57 8.81
CA ALA A 97 2.19 -19.63 9.86
C ALA A 97 1.19 -20.26 10.83
N GLN A 98 0.26 -21.10 10.37
CA GLN A 98 -0.60 -21.91 11.25
C GLN A 98 0.22 -22.81 12.17
N ALA A 99 1.28 -23.43 11.66
CA ALA A 99 2.17 -24.24 12.49
C ALA A 99 2.86 -23.41 13.60
N ILE A 100 3.11 -22.11 13.39
CA ILE A 100 3.60 -21.21 14.45
C ILE A 100 2.52 -21.06 15.53
N LEU A 101 1.28 -20.76 15.14
CA LEU A 101 0.16 -20.60 16.08
C LEU A 101 -0.03 -21.87 16.93
N ALA A 102 -0.06 -23.04 16.27
CA ALA A 102 -0.20 -24.32 16.95
C ALA A 102 0.91 -24.59 17.99
N ARG A 103 2.18 -24.33 17.64
CA ARG A 103 3.31 -24.48 18.57
C ARG A 103 3.23 -23.54 19.78
N ARG A 104 2.56 -22.40 19.61
CA ARG A 104 2.39 -21.37 20.64
C ARG A 104 1.10 -21.54 21.46
N GLY A 105 0.28 -22.55 21.13
CA GLY A 105 -0.99 -22.80 21.79
C GLY A 105 -2.11 -21.82 21.41
N PHE A 106 -1.96 -21.11 20.30
CA PHE A 106 -2.99 -20.25 19.74
C PHE A 106 -4.01 -21.06 18.94
N PRO A 107 -5.27 -20.63 18.90
CA PRO A 107 -6.27 -21.23 18.02
C PRO A 107 -5.85 -21.12 16.54
N GLU A 108 -6.36 -22.04 15.73
CA GLU A 108 -6.24 -21.95 14.29
C GLU A 108 -6.92 -20.67 13.76
N ALA A 109 -6.22 -19.93 12.91
CA ALA A 109 -6.73 -18.72 12.27
C ALA A 109 -7.39 -19.08 10.93
N ALA A 110 -8.35 -18.27 10.47
CA ALA A 110 -8.90 -18.41 9.13
C ALA A 110 -7.79 -18.26 8.07
N ALA A 111 -7.76 -19.18 7.10
CA ALA A 111 -6.72 -19.25 6.08
C ALA A 111 -7.23 -18.68 4.75
N TYR A 112 -6.48 -17.76 4.17
CA TYR A 112 -6.74 -17.18 2.86
C TYR A 112 -5.50 -17.27 1.98
N SER A 113 -5.69 -17.53 0.68
CA SER A 113 -4.57 -17.58 -0.27
C SER A 113 -4.97 -17.09 -1.66
N GLY A 114 -3.96 -16.87 -2.52
CA GLY A 114 -4.16 -16.40 -3.88
C GLY A 114 -4.27 -14.88 -3.99
N GLU A 115 -4.48 -14.42 -5.23
CA GLU A 115 -4.44 -12.98 -5.59
C GLU A 115 -5.47 -12.12 -4.84
N GLU A 116 -6.64 -12.67 -4.53
CA GLU A 116 -7.76 -11.95 -3.93
C GLU A 116 -8.00 -12.31 -2.45
N GLY A 117 -7.24 -13.26 -1.90
CA GLY A 117 -7.41 -13.74 -0.53
C GLY A 117 -7.30 -12.63 0.53
N TRP A 118 -6.46 -11.63 0.29
CA TRP A 118 -6.29 -10.48 1.18
C TRP A 118 -7.55 -9.60 1.27
N LYS A 119 -8.35 -9.48 0.19
CA LYS A 119 -9.61 -8.75 0.23
C LYS A 119 -10.62 -9.47 1.11
N GLN A 120 -10.73 -10.78 0.95
CA GLN A 120 -11.60 -11.61 1.79
C GLN A 120 -11.24 -11.48 3.28
N LEU A 121 -9.95 -11.35 3.59
CA LEU A 121 -9.49 -11.08 4.95
C LEU A 121 -9.93 -9.69 5.42
N CYS A 122 -9.75 -8.64 4.61
CA CYS A 122 -10.13 -7.27 4.97
C CYS A 122 -11.65 -7.10 5.14
N GLU A 123 -12.47 -7.89 4.43
CA GLU A 123 -13.93 -7.85 4.50
C GLU A 123 -14.52 -8.53 5.76
N ARG A 124 -13.68 -9.11 6.61
CA ARG A 124 -14.14 -9.76 7.85
C ARG A 124 -14.54 -8.72 8.90
N GLY A 125 -15.72 -8.88 9.48
CA GLY A 125 -16.20 -8.04 10.58
C GLY A 125 -15.60 -8.36 11.96
N ASP A 126 -14.73 -9.36 12.06
CA ASP A 126 -14.08 -9.80 13.30
C ASP A 126 -12.57 -9.52 13.32
N ILE A 127 -12.11 -8.56 12.52
CA ILE A 127 -10.73 -8.07 12.50
C ILE A 127 -10.74 -6.58 12.85
N ASP A 128 -9.89 -6.18 13.79
CA ASP A 128 -9.71 -4.79 14.21
C ASP A 128 -8.43 -4.18 13.61
N LEU A 129 -7.45 -5.03 13.26
CA LEU A 129 -6.15 -4.63 12.74
C LEU A 129 -5.71 -5.54 11.60
N VAL A 130 -5.42 -4.97 10.45
CA VAL A 130 -4.77 -5.67 9.34
C VAL A 130 -3.28 -5.34 9.34
N TYR A 131 -2.44 -6.36 9.52
CA TYR A 131 -0.98 -6.24 9.52
C TYR A 131 -0.40 -6.64 8.16
N ILE A 132 0.04 -5.65 7.37
CA ILE A 132 0.48 -5.86 5.98
C ILE A 132 2.00 -5.99 5.93
N VAL A 133 2.50 -7.14 5.44
CA VAL A 133 3.92 -7.50 5.32
C VAL A 133 4.26 -7.97 3.90
N THR A 134 3.57 -7.44 2.92
CA THR A 134 3.75 -7.74 1.49
C THR A 134 4.91 -6.94 0.89
N PRO A 135 5.30 -7.17 -0.38
CA PRO A 135 6.20 -6.26 -1.11
C PRO A 135 5.61 -4.83 -1.20
N TRP A 136 6.48 -3.84 -1.22
CA TRP A 136 6.14 -2.41 -1.13
C TRP A 136 5.07 -1.94 -2.11
N GLN A 137 5.06 -2.49 -3.33
CA GLN A 137 4.09 -2.15 -4.38
C GLN A 137 2.63 -2.47 -3.98
N LYS A 138 2.46 -3.39 -3.02
CA LYS A 138 1.14 -3.82 -2.53
C LYS A 138 0.69 -3.09 -1.27
N HIS A 139 1.59 -2.40 -0.55
CA HIS A 139 1.25 -1.75 0.73
C HIS A 139 0.13 -0.72 0.60
N VAL A 140 0.29 0.24 -0.32
CA VAL A 140 -0.70 1.33 -0.46
C VAL A 140 -2.07 0.81 -0.89
N PRO A 141 -2.20 0.03 -1.98
CA PRO A 141 -3.52 -0.46 -2.38
C PRO A 141 -4.18 -1.35 -1.31
N MET A 142 -3.42 -2.15 -0.57
CA MET A 142 -3.98 -2.97 0.51
C MET A 142 -4.39 -2.15 1.73
N ALA A 143 -3.57 -1.16 2.13
CA ALA A 143 -3.87 -0.31 3.27
C ALA A 143 -5.04 0.66 3.02
N VAL A 144 -5.29 1.03 1.77
CA VAL A 144 -6.44 1.88 1.40
C VAL A 144 -7.74 1.05 1.34
N TYR A 145 -7.63 -0.24 1.01
CA TYR A 145 -8.78 -1.13 0.94
C TYR A 145 -9.23 -1.60 2.33
N ALA A 146 -8.29 -1.87 3.23
CA ALA A 146 -8.54 -2.35 4.59
C ALA A 146 -9.15 -1.27 5.48
#